data_041d8298bd02968ac61692b773a7b492
#
_entry.id   041d8298bd02968ac61692b773a7b492
#
_cell.length_a   1.000
_cell.length_b   1.000
_cell.length_c   1.000
_cell.angle_alpha   90.00
_cell.angle_beta   90.00
_cell.angle_gamma   90.00
#
_symmetry.space_group_name_H-M   'P 1'
#
loop_
_entity.id
_entity.type
_entity.pdbx_description
1 polymer ?
#
loop_
_entity_poly.entity_id
_entity_poly.type
_entity_poly.pdbx_seq_one_letter_code
_entity_poly.pdbx_strand_id
1 'polypeptide(L)'
;MIEAGAPAPDFTLPSTSGADVTLSSLRGKKVLLAFFPLAFTSTCTAELCAFTEDFDAFRSADTVVLPISVDSIATLREFKAKERISLDLLSDFKREVCRRYGTLLEDRFHSNRSYILIDRDGIVRWSFAEEATRNRRENRELLERIRALP
;
A
#
# COMPACT_ATOMS: atom_id res chain seq x y z
N MET A 1 11.79 7.68 6.49
CA MET A 1 10.39 7.27 6.28
C MET A 1 9.50 7.98 7.29
N ILE A 2 8.26 8.28 6.90
CA ILE A 2 7.31 8.93 7.80
C ILE A 2 7.10 8.10 9.07
N GLU A 3 6.90 8.78 10.20
CA GLU A 3 6.83 8.14 11.51
C GLU A 3 5.44 8.23 12.13
N ALA A 4 5.17 7.34 13.08
CA ALA A 4 3.92 7.34 13.83
C ALA A 4 3.73 8.68 14.55
N GLY A 5 2.49 9.18 14.57
CA GLY A 5 2.11 10.46 15.15
C GLY A 5 2.04 11.60 14.14
N ALA A 6 2.64 11.44 12.96
CA ALA A 6 2.58 12.47 11.91
C ALA A 6 1.25 12.38 11.15
N PRO A 7 0.69 13.53 10.71
CA PRO A 7 -0.39 13.50 9.74
C PRO A 7 0.10 12.83 8.44
N ALA A 8 -0.70 11.91 7.90
CA ALA A 8 -0.36 11.28 6.63
C ALA A 8 -0.48 12.31 5.49
N PRO A 9 0.59 12.55 4.71
CA PRO A 9 0.50 13.45 3.57
C PRO A 9 -0.59 13.00 2.60
N ASP A 10 -1.47 13.93 2.22
CA ASP A 10 -2.54 13.63 1.27
C ASP A 10 -1.97 13.42 -0.13
N PHE A 11 -2.68 12.62 -0.92
CA PHE A 11 -2.31 12.38 -2.31
C PHE A 11 -3.53 11.98 -3.12
N THR A 12 -3.41 12.13 -4.43
CA THR A 12 -4.37 11.59 -5.40
C THR A 12 -3.58 10.81 -6.44
N LEU A 13 -3.88 9.53 -6.57
CA LEU A 13 -3.20 8.64 -7.51
C LEU A 13 -4.20 7.90 -8.39
N PRO A 14 -3.86 7.64 -9.67
CA PRO A 14 -4.69 6.79 -10.51
C PRO A 14 -4.68 5.36 -10.00
N SER A 15 -5.80 4.67 -10.18
CA SER A 15 -5.94 3.28 -9.77
C SER A 15 -6.38 2.39 -10.93
N THR A 16 -6.23 1.10 -10.76
CA THR A 16 -6.65 0.09 -11.74
C THR A 16 -8.18 0.05 -11.92
N SER A 17 -8.93 0.67 -11.01
CA SER A 17 -10.39 0.81 -11.15
C SER A 17 -10.80 1.77 -12.27
N GLY A 18 -9.88 2.59 -12.76
CA GLY A 18 -10.16 3.65 -13.74
C GLY A 18 -10.48 5.00 -13.09
N ALA A 19 -10.66 5.06 -11.79
CA ALA A 19 -10.87 6.29 -11.03
C ALA A 19 -9.65 6.63 -10.20
N ASP A 20 -9.44 7.92 -9.92
CA ASP A 20 -8.40 8.36 -9.01
C ASP A 20 -8.80 8.09 -7.57
N VAL A 21 -7.81 7.78 -6.73
CA VAL A 21 -8.00 7.60 -5.29
C VAL A 21 -7.30 8.74 -4.56
N THR A 22 -8.08 9.45 -3.74
CA THR A 22 -7.57 10.52 -2.87
C THR A 22 -7.59 10.03 -1.43
N LEU A 23 -6.45 10.04 -0.75
CA LEU A 23 -6.33 9.52 0.60
C LEU A 23 -7.30 10.19 1.58
N SER A 24 -7.42 11.52 1.52
CA SER A 24 -8.29 12.26 2.44
C SER A 24 -9.77 11.91 2.30
N SER A 25 -10.20 11.36 1.16
CA SER A 25 -11.58 10.91 0.98
C SER A 25 -11.90 9.63 1.74
N LEU A 26 -10.90 8.97 2.31
CA LEU A 26 -11.04 7.71 3.06
C LEU A 26 -11.10 7.94 4.58
N ARG A 27 -11.21 9.18 5.03
CA ARG A 27 -11.37 9.48 6.46
C ARG A 27 -12.58 8.74 7.03
N GLY A 28 -12.47 8.28 8.26
CA GLY A 28 -13.46 7.44 8.90
C GLY A 28 -13.16 5.95 8.75
N LYS A 29 -12.27 5.58 7.85
CA LYS A 29 -11.77 4.21 7.70
C LYS A 29 -10.28 4.16 8.04
N LYS A 30 -9.82 3.00 8.51
CA LYS A 30 -8.39 2.73 8.62
C LYS A 30 -7.84 2.48 7.23
N VAL A 31 -6.62 2.93 6.97
CA VAL A 31 -5.97 2.74 5.67
C VAL A 31 -4.59 2.12 5.89
N LEU A 32 -4.32 1.05 5.17
CA LEU A 32 -2.99 0.45 5.11
C LEU A 32 -2.40 0.74 3.73
N LEU A 33 -1.40 1.61 3.67
CA LEU A 33 -0.61 1.81 2.46
C LEU A 33 0.43 0.70 2.40
N ALA A 34 0.43 -0.06 1.31
CA ALA A 34 1.39 -1.13 1.08
C ALA A 34 2.23 -0.78 -0.15
N PHE A 35 3.32 -0.06 0.09
CA PHE A 35 4.28 0.24 -0.98
C PHE A 35 5.03 -1.02 -1.37
N PHE A 36 5.08 -1.34 -2.64
CA PHE A 36 5.82 -2.49 -3.14
C PHE A 36 6.72 -2.08 -4.31
N PRO A 37 7.86 -2.78 -4.49
CA PRO A 37 8.87 -2.36 -5.48
C PRO A 37 8.36 -2.33 -6.92
N LEU A 38 8.01 -3.48 -7.48
CA LEU A 38 7.63 -3.60 -8.89
C LEU A 38 6.68 -4.77 -9.10
N ALA A 39 5.68 -4.57 -9.94
CA ALA A 39 4.78 -5.63 -10.40
C ALA A 39 5.57 -6.74 -11.10
N PHE A 40 5.02 -7.95 -11.13
CA PHE A 40 5.57 -9.14 -11.78
C PHE A 40 6.87 -9.67 -11.16
N THR A 41 7.30 -9.18 -10.01
CA THR A 41 8.40 -9.77 -9.24
C THR A 41 7.83 -10.78 -8.23
N SER A 42 8.65 -11.78 -7.84
CA SER A 42 8.14 -12.93 -7.07
C SER A 42 7.55 -12.56 -5.70
N THR A 43 8.25 -11.75 -4.91
CA THR A 43 7.77 -11.35 -3.58
C THR A 43 6.57 -10.41 -3.67
N CYS A 44 6.55 -9.49 -4.64
CA CYS A 44 5.42 -8.60 -4.85
C CYS A 44 4.17 -9.37 -5.27
N THR A 45 4.33 -10.35 -6.16
CA THR A 45 3.22 -11.23 -6.57
C THR A 45 2.68 -11.99 -5.36
N ALA A 46 3.55 -12.59 -4.54
CA ALA A 46 3.14 -13.32 -3.34
C ALA A 46 2.40 -12.41 -2.34
N GLU A 47 2.88 -11.18 -2.14
CA GLU A 47 2.25 -10.21 -1.26
C GLU A 47 0.84 -9.83 -1.72
N LEU A 48 0.69 -9.50 -2.99
CA LEU A 48 -0.62 -9.09 -3.52
C LEU A 48 -1.61 -10.25 -3.56
N CYS A 49 -1.14 -11.46 -3.82
CA CYS A 49 -1.97 -12.67 -3.74
C CYS A 49 -2.40 -12.94 -2.29
N ALA A 50 -1.52 -12.74 -1.32
CA ALA A 50 -1.86 -12.88 0.10
C ALA A 50 -2.93 -11.86 0.53
N PHE A 51 -2.83 -10.60 0.10
CA PHE A 51 -3.87 -9.61 0.35
C PHE A 51 -5.20 -10.01 -0.27
N THR A 52 -5.17 -10.60 -1.47
CA THR A 52 -6.38 -11.08 -2.14
C THR A 52 -7.04 -12.21 -1.35
N GLU A 53 -6.27 -13.17 -0.85
CA GLU A 53 -6.78 -14.28 -0.05
C GLU A 53 -7.49 -13.80 1.23
N ASP A 54 -6.95 -12.78 1.88
CA ASP A 54 -7.47 -12.23 3.14
C ASP A 54 -8.26 -10.93 2.95
N PHE A 55 -8.69 -10.63 1.73
CA PHE A 55 -9.41 -9.39 1.41
C PHE A 55 -10.59 -9.14 2.35
N ASP A 56 -11.40 -10.16 2.60
CA ASP A 56 -12.56 -10.03 3.48
C ASP A 56 -12.17 -9.77 4.93
N ALA A 57 -11.06 -10.32 5.39
CA ALA A 57 -10.57 -10.07 6.75
C ALA A 57 -10.18 -8.60 6.95
N PHE A 58 -9.50 -8.01 5.97
CA PHE A 58 -9.15 -6.58 6.02
C PHE A 58 -10.41 -5.71 5.96
N ARG A 59 -11.34 -6.03 5.07
CA ARG A 59 -12.60 -5.29 4.95
C ARG A 59 -13.43 -5.39 6.22
N SER A 60 -13.48 -6.55 6.86
CA SER A 60 -14.18 -6.76 8.13
C SER A 60 -13.54 -5.98 9.28
N ALA A 61 -12.27 -5.65 9.18
CA ALA A 61 -11.56 -4.79 10.11
C ALA A 61 -11.72 -3.30 9.77
N ASP A 62 -12.67 -2.95 8.91
CA ASP A 62 -12.96 -1.59 8.42
C ASP A 62 -11.73 -0.89 7.86
N THR A 63 -10.92 -1.65 7.12
CA THR A 63 -9.64 -1.19 6.59
C THR A 63 -9.62 -1.26 5.07
N VAL A 64 -9.14 -0.18 4.46
CA VAL A 64 -8.84 -0.12 3.03
C VAL A 64 -7.35 -0.38 2.86
N VAL A 65 -6.99 -1.39 2.08
CA VAL A 65 -5.59 -1.67 1.73
C VAL A 65 -5.32 -1.07 0.37
N LEU A 66 -4.33 -0.19 0.29
CA LEU A 66 -3.92 0.49 -0.94
C LEU A 66 -2.50 0.06 -1.31
N PRO A 67 -2.34 -0.94 -2.20
CA PRO A 67 -1.04 -1.29 -2.74
C PRO A 67 -0.58 -0.22 -3.74
N ILE A 68 0.65 0.27 -3.58
CA ILE A 68 1.20 1.38 -4.37
C ILE A 68 2.56 0.99 -4.92
N SER A 69 2.77 1.16 -6.21
CA SER A 69 4.08 1.02 -6.85
C SER A 69 4.34 2.15 -7.84
N VAL A 70 5.56 2.20 -8.35
CA VAL A 70 5.95 3.17 -9.39
C VAL A 70 5.64 2.69 -10.81
N ASP A 71 5.07 1.50 -10.95
CA ASP A 71 4.66 0.98 -12.24
C ASP A 71 3.60 1.87 -12.90
N SER A 72 3.55 1.85 -14.24
CA SER A 72 2.46 2.52 -14.96
C SER A 72 1.12 1.86 -14.67
N ILE A 73 0.03 2.60 -14.88
CA ILE A 73 -1.31 2.04 -14.68
C ILE A 73 -1.59 0.88 -15.64
N ALA A 74 -1.05 0.93 -16.87
CA ALA A 74 -1.18 -0.15 -17.82
C ALA A 74 -0.53 -1.44 -17.31
N THR A 75 0.67 -1.34 -16.74
CA THR A 75 1.36 -2.47 -16.13
C THR A 75 0.58 -3.03 -14.95
N LEU A 76 0.06 -2.16 -14.09
CA LEU A 76 -0.70 -2.59 -12.92
C LEU A 76 -2.02 -3.25 -13.27
N ARG A 77 -2.70 -2.79 -14.32
CA ARG A 77 -3.92 -3.45 -14.82
C ARG A 77 -3.64 -4.86 -15.30
N GLU A 78 -2.56 -5.04 -16.05
CA GLU A 78 -2.16 -6.36 -16.55
C GLU A 78 -1.77 -7.28 -15.39
N PHE A 79 -1.03 -6.77 -14.43
CA PHE A 79 -0.61 -7.50 -13.23
C PHE A 79 -1.83 -7.97 -12.43
N LYS A 80 -2.78 -7.06 -12.17
CA LYS A 80 -4.01 -7.37 -11.47
C LYS A 80 -4.81 -8.46 -12.18
N ALA A 81 -4.95 -8.35 -13.51
CA ALA A 81 -5.70 -9.32 -14.30
C ALA A 81 -5.04 -10.70 -14.30
N LYS A 82 -3.74 -10.75 -14.54
CA LYS A 82 -2.99 -12.01 -14.62
C LYS A 82 -2.99 -12.76 -13.30
N GLU A 83 -2.77 -12.07 -12.20
CA GLU A 83 -2.68 -12.68 -10.87
C GLU A 83 -4.02 -12.73 -10.13
N ARG A 84 -5.09 -12.26 -10.75
CA ARG A 84 -6.46 -12.23 -10.17
C ARG A 84 -6.50 -11.54 -8.81
N ILE A 85 -5.84 -10.39 -8.72
CA ILE A 85 -5.76 -9.58 -7.50
C ILE A 85 -7.10 -8.88 -7.29
N SER A 86 -7.68 -8.99 -6.10
CA SER A 86 -8.98 -8.37 -5.77
C SER A 86 -8.87 -6.88 -5.46
N LEU A 87 -7.71 -6.42 -5.00
CA LEU A 87 -7.51 -5.02 -4.62
C LEU A 87 -7.27 -4.16 -5.86
N ASP A 88 -7.67 -2.90 -5.77
CA ASP A 88 -7.25 -1.91 -6.77
C ASP A 88 -5.83 -1.47 -6.45
N LEU A 89 -4.99 -1.38 -7.48
CA LEU A 89 -3.59 -1.02 -7.36
C LEU A 89 -3.41 0.43 -7.79
N LEU A 90 -2.57 1.17 -7.07
CA LEU A 90 -2.33 2.60 -7.30
C LEU A 90 -0.96 2.80 -7.94
N SER A 91 -0.90 3.71 -8.91
CA SER A 91 0.33 4.04 -9.63
C SER A 91 0.91 5.36 -9.15
N ASP A 92 2.11 5.29 -8.56
CA ASP A 92 2.93 6.45 -8.23
C ASP A 92 4.06 6.60 -9.27
N PHE A 93 3.69 6.63 -10.54
CA PHE A 93 4.65 6.67 -11.65
C PHE A 93 5.62 7.84 -11.56
N LYS A 94 5.17 8.97 -11.04
CA LYS A 94 6.02 10.17 -10.85
C LYS A 94 6.91 10.08 -9.60
N ARG A 95 6.76 9.09 -8.76
CA ARG A 95 7.51 8.87 -7.51
C ARG A 95 7.30 9.94 -6.44
N GLU A 96 6.37 10.84 -6.61
CA GLU A 96 6.13 11.95 -5.68
C GLU A 96 5.64 11.47 -4.31
N VAL A 97 4.73 10.49 -4.30
CA VAL A 97 4.18 9.95 -3.06
C VAL A 97 5.23 9.12 -2.33
N CYS A 98 5.95 8.27 -3.04
CA CYS A 98 7.06 7.51 -2.47
C CYS A 98 8.09 8.43 -1.81
N ARG A 99 8.41 9.55 -2.43
CA ARG A 99 9.34 10.52 -1.85
C ARG A 99 8.78 11.18 -0.60
N ARG A 100 7.52 11.61 -0.64
CA ARG A 100 6.87 12.25 0.52
C ARG A 100 6.79 11.32 1.72
N TYR A 101 6.56 10.04 1.50
CA TYR A 101 6.48 9.05 2.57
C TYR A 101 7.85 8.50 2.96
N GLY A 102 8.89 8.83 2.19
CA GLY A 102 10.26 8.39 2.47
C GLY A 102 10.50 6.91 2.18
N THR A 103 9.77 6.34 1.23
CA THR A 103 9.90 4.92 0.86
C THR A 103 10.73 4.71 -0.41
N LEU A 104 11.03 5.76 -1.17
CA LEU A 104 11.74 5.64 -2.43
C LEU A 104 13.21 5.27 -2.21
N LEU A 105 13.66 4.24 -2.92
CA LEU A 105 15.08 3.88 -3.02
C LEU A 105 15.64 4.62 -4.23
N GLU A 106 16.36 5.74 -3.97
CA GLU A 106 16.80 6.64 -5.04
C GLU A 106 17.73 5.96 -6.06
N ASP A 107 18.57 5.04 -5.61
CA ASP A 107 19.49 4.29 -6.47
C ASP A 107 18.78 3.29 -7.37
N ARG A 108 17.62 2.79 -6.98
CA ARG A 108 16.81 1.82 -7.74
C ARG A 108 15.62 2.46 -8.43
N PHE A 109 15.26 3.66 -8.03
CA PHE A 109 14.16 4.44 -8.57
C PHE A 109 12.79 3.77 -8.43
N HIS A 110 12.62 2.94 -7.42
CA HIS A 110 11.33 2.39 -7.01
C HIS A 110 11.20 2.38 -5.50
N SER A 111 10.00 2.07 -5.00
CA SER A 111 9.78 2.02 -3.56
C SER A 111 10.47 0.81 -2.92
N ASN A 112 10.91 0.97 -1.69
CA ASN A 112 11.15 -0.16 -0.80
C ASN A 112 9.79 -0.78 -0.43
N ARG A 113 9.80 -2.03 0.01
CA ARG A 113 8.59 -2.64 0.56
C ARG A 113 8.34 -2.04 1.93
N SER A 114 7.26 -1.28 2.05
CA SER A 114 6.97 -0.49 3.24
C SER A 114 5.49 -0.49 3.53
N TYR A 115 5.14 -0.40 4.81
CA TYR A 115 3.77 -0.40 5.29
C TYR A 115 3.53 0.85 6.12
N ILE A 116 2.45 1.56 5.82
CA ILE A 116 2.05 2.75 6.57
C ILE A 116 0.59 2.54 7.01
N LEU A 117 0.37 2.42 8.30
CA LEU A 117 -0.98 2.27 8.86
C LEU A 117 -1.49 3.61 9.34
N ILE A 118 -2.63 4.02 8.81
CA ILE A 118 -3.25 5.32 9.04
C ILE A 118 -4.58 5.11 9.74
N ASP A 119 -4.84 5.87 10.79
CA ASP A 119 -6.09 5.78 11.53
C ASP A 119 -7.24 6.54 10.84
N ARG A 120 -8.43 6.49 11.44
CA ARG A 120 -9.63 7.10 10.88
C ARG A 120 -9.55 8.62 10.76
N ASP A 121 -8.65 9.26 11.51
CA ASP A 121 -8.42 10.71 11.49
C ASP A 121 -7.29 11.12 10.54
N GLY A 122 -6.67 10.16 9.87
CA GLY A 122 -5.59 10.44 8.92
C GLY A 122 -4.22 10.59 9.57
N ILE A 123 -4.03 10.05 10.76
CA ILE A 123 -2.75 10.10 11.47
C ILE A 123 -2.04 8.75 11.30
N VAL A 124 -0.75 8.80 10.99
CA VAL A 124 0.09 7.59 10.92
C VAL A 124 0.22 7.00 12.32
N ARG A 125 -0.12 5.73 12.47
CA ARG A 125 -0.02 5.03 13.76
C ARG A 125 1.06 3.95 13.78
N TRP A 126 1.49 3.50 12.63
CA TRP A 126 2.58 2.54 12.50
C TRP A 126 3.20 2.66 11.11
N SER A 127 4.50 2.53 11.05
CA SER A 127 5.23 2.46 9.79
C SER A 127 6.35 1.44 9.91
N PHE A 128 6.60 0.72 8.83
CA PHE A 128 7.63 -0.32 8.79
C PHE A 128 8.21 -0.42 7.38
N ALA A 129 9.52 -0.42 7.28
CA ALA A 129 10.23 -0.66 6.02
C ALA A 129 11.01 -1.97 6.14
N GLU A 130 10.84 -2.87 5.18
CA GLU A 130 11.60 -4.12 5.15
C GLU A 130 13.09 -3.84 4.94
N GLU A 131 13.94 -4.64 5.56
CA GLU A 131 15.39 -4.52 5.38
C GLU A 131 15.81 -4.92 3.96
N ALA A 132 15.07 -5.83 3.34
CA ALA A 132 15.31 -6.27 1.97
C ALA A 132 13.98 -6.39 1.23
N THR A 133 13.99 -6.06 -0.07
CA THR A 133 12.76 -6.07 -0.88
C THR A 133 12.17 -7.48 -1.06
N ARG A 134 12.93 -8.53 -0.79
CA ARG A 134 12.45 -9.91 -0.80
C ARG A 134 11.65 -10.31 0.44
N ASN A 135 11.69 -9.49 1.49
CA ASN A 135 10.94 -9.72 2.73
C ASN A 135 9.57 -9.06 2.65
N ARG A 136 8.59 -9.64 3.31
CA ARG A 136 7.25 -9.06 3.49
C ARG A 136 6.70 -9.41 4.86
N ARG A 137 5.74 -8.60 5.34
CA ARG A 137 5.04 -8.90 6.59
C ARG A 137 3.91 -9.88 6.31
N GLU A 138 3.66 -10.77 7.25
CA GLU A 138 2.52 -11.68 7.18
C GLU A 138 1.21 -10.92 7.45
N ASN A 139 0.13 -11.32 6.79
CA ASN A 139 -1.18 -10.70 6.98
C ASN A 139 -1.64 -10.75 8.44
N ARG A 140 -1.32 -11.82 9.14
CA ARG A 140 -1.62 -11.98 10.57
C ARG A 140 -1.06 -10.82 11.39
N GLU A 141 0.20 -10.46 11.17
CA GLU A 141 0.85 -9.34 11.86
C GLU A 141 0.17 -8.02 11.49
N LEU A 142 -0.09 -7.80 10.21
CA LEU A 142 -0.76 -6.59 9.75
C LEU A 142 -2.15 -6.45 10.35
N LEU A 143 -2.93 -7.54 10.38
CA LEU A 143 -4.26 -7.53 10.96
C LEU A 143 -4.24 -7.29 12.48
N GLU A 144 -3.27 -7.84 13.19
CA GLU A 144 -3.10 -7.58 14.62
C GLU A 144 -2.89 -6.09 14.89
N ARG A 145 -2.04 -5.43 14.10
CA ARG A 145 -1.80 -4.00 14.23
C ARG A 145 -3.02 -3.16 13.89
N ILE A 146 -3.73 -3.54 12.85
CA ILE A 146 -4.97 -2.86 12.44
C ILE A 146 -6.03 -2.94 13.53
N ARG A 147 -6.24 -4.13 14.08
CA ARG A 147 -7.25 -4.37 15.11
C ARG A 147 -6.93 -3.71 16.45
N ALA A 148 -5.67 -3.38 16.68
CA ALA A 148 -5.25 -2.63 17.87
C ALA A 148 -5.66 -1.15 17.81
N LEU A 149 -6.04 -0.62 16.64
CA LEU A 149 -6.55 0.74 16.50
C LEU A 149 -8.07 0.78 16.76
N PRO A 150 -8.55 1.87 17.36
CA PRO A 150 -9.99 2.08 17.58
C PRO A 150 -10.83 2.08 16.31
#